data_9e77c0a2860b6641f332971a75cf2d91
#
_entry.id   9e77c0a2860b6641f332971a75cf2d91
#
_cell.length_a   1.000
_cell.length_b   1.000
_cell.length_c   1.000
_cell.angle_alpha   90.00
_cell.angle_beta   90.00
_cell.angle_gamma   90.00
#
_symmetry.space_group_name_H-M   'P 1'
#
loop_
_entity.id
_entity.type
_entity.pdbx_description
1 polymer ?
#
loop_
_entity_poly.entity_id
_entity_poly.type
_entity_poly.pdbx_seq_one_letter_code
_entity_poly.pdbx_strand_id
1 'polypeptide(L)'
;MIGTAAYRIEVPKTHWNGKLAVYAHGYAGDGNKLAVQNPLLRRYLLDNGYAWAASSYSKNFYDVQAGVEDTNALTLAFNNIAARNGRPLAVPTRTYLFGISMGGHITAAAIEAEAQATTRSKAHYDGALPMCGVLGDTELFDHFAAYQLAAQQLAGLPASTFPDPNWRAIAPDVRTALFNSTTSFATPTAQGARLKSIVMNLTGGARPIFDEGFANDGLQKVVWDGFGRTGDINGILVNNTSVVDTRRIRYRFDAPDAVVDTFNASIKRIVADTNANPLRSDGVRWIPKINGEFNIPVLTLHTLGDMYVPYMMEQVYLQRATAKGNAGHLVQRAIRAPGHCDFTVAEQATAFTDLAKWVETGTKPAGDDVLTASVLAQPRYGCSYTDNTVGVDDTATVKTWRAKGKLPACN
;
A
#
# COMPACT_ATOMS: atom_id res chain seq x y z
N MET A 1 12.79 22.95 8.47
CA MET A 1 11.53 22.29 8.89
C MET A 1 10.35 23.11 8.41
N ILE A 2 9.23 22.46 8.14
CA ILE A 2 7.93 23.11 7.87
C ILE A 2 7.02 22.67 9.02
N GLY A 3 6.61 23.59 9.88
CA GLY A 3 6.03 23.20 11.17
C GLY A 3 7.00 22.31 11.96
N THR A 4 6.55 21.12 12.37
CA THR A 4 7.36 20.12 13.07
C THR A 4 7.97 19.08 12.11
N ALA A 5 7.57 19.05 10.84
CA ALA A 5 8.09 18.12 9.85
C ALA A 5 9.48 18.53 9.35
N ALA A 6 10.44 17.62 9.40
CA ALA A 6 11.71 17.76 8.71
C ALA A 6 11.52 17.44 7.22
N TYR A 7 12.43 17.92 6.39
CA TYR A 7 12.42 17.63 4.96
C TYR A 7 13.82 17.47 4.40
N ARG A 8 13.91 16.82 3.26
CA ARG A 8 15.08 16.76 2.41
C ARG A 8 14.71 17.13 0.98
N ILE A 9 15.55 17.96 0.35
CA ILE A 9 15.46 18.32 -1.05
C ILE A 9 16.80 18.10 -1.68
N GLU A 10 16.85 17.45 -2.82
CA GLU A 10 18.05 17.35 -3.64
C GLU A 10 17.74 17.78 -5.07
N VAL A 11 18.62 18.58 -5.62
CA VAL A 11 18.55 19.08 -7.00
C VAL A 11 19.83 18.68 -7.71
N PRO A 12 19.78 18.12 -8.93
CA PRO A 12 20.99 17.83 -9.70
C PRO A 12 21.91 19.05 -9.76
N LYS A 13 23.20 18.87 -9.56
CA LYS A 13 24.17 19.98 -9.60
C LYS A 13 24.18 20.69 -10.95
N THR A 14 24.07 19.89 -11.99
CA THR A 14 23.97 20.29 -13.40
C THR A 14 22.77 19.62 -14.03
N HIS A 15 22.24 20.19 -15.11
CA HIS A 15 21.20 19.56 -15.93
C HIS A 15 19.88 19.26 -15.20
N TRP A 16 19.44 20.12 -14.25
CA TRP A 16 18.08 20.03 -13.76
C TRP A 16 17.10 20.21 -14.93
N ASN A 17 16.20 19.22 -15.11
CA ASN A 17 15.27 19.19 -16.24
C ASN A 17 13.99 20.03 -16.01
N GLY A 18 13.93 20.83 -14.95
CA GLY A 18 12.77 21.65 -14.62
C GLY A 18 11.62 20.89 -13.94
N LYS A 19 11.84 19.64 -13.49
CA LYS A 19 10.78 18.79 -12.92
C LYS A 19 11.10 18.41 -11.48
N LEU A 20 10.03 18.22 -10.69
CA LEU A 20 10.09 17.83 -9.29
C LEU A 20 9.38 16.49 -9.07
N ALA A 21 10.04 15.58 -8.38
CA ALA A 21 9.48 14.33 -7.89
C ALA A 21 9.36 14.38 -6.35
N VAL A 22 8.14 14.34 -5.82
CA VAL A 22 7.89 14.38 -4.38
C VAL A 22 7.65 12.97 -3.88
N TYR A 23 8.39 12.56 -2.87
CA TYR A 23 8.33 11.21 -2.32
C TYR A 23 7.57 11.16 -1.00
N ALA A 24 6.57 10.30 -0.94
CA ALA A 24 5.84 9.96 0.26
C ALA A 24 6.34 8.59 0.78
N HIS A 25 6.96 8.59 1.98
CA HIS A 25 7.47 7.35 2.57
C HIS A 25 6.37 6.51 3.24
N GLY A 26 6.65 5.23 3.45
CA GLY A 26 5.76 4.30 4.14
C GLY A 26 5.69 4.52 5.65
N TYR A 27 4.98 3.62 6.34
CA TYR A 27 4.87 3.62 7.81
C TYR A 27 6.25 3.56 8.47
N ALA A 28 6.50 4.50 9.39
CA ALA A 28 7.81 4.67 10.03
C ALA A 28 7.82 4.26 11.52
N GLY A 29 6.80 3.50 11.95
CA GLY A 29 6.67 3.04 13.34
C GLY A 29 5.81 3.96 14.20
N ASP A 30 5.77 3.66 15.50
CA ASP A 30 4.89 4.27 16.50
C ASP A 30 5.62 5.18 17.51
N GLY A 31 6.88 5.51 17.22
CA GLY A 31 7.67 6.39 18.07
C GLY A 31 7.57 7.87 17.68
N ASN A 32 8.13 8.73 18.54
CA ASN A 32 8.15 10.18 18.31
C ASN A 32 9.40 10.68 17.53
N LYS A 33 10.31 9.78 17.17
CA LYS A 33 11.51 10.14 16.41
C LYS A 33 11.18 10.19 14.92
N LEU A 34 11.02 11.40 14.40
CA LEU A 34 10.76 11.64 12.98
C LEU A 34 12.06 11.51 12.18
N ALA A 35 11.97 10.92 10.99
CA ALA A 35 13.10 10.76 10.08
C ALA A 35 12.66 10.92 8.62
N VAL A 36 13.41 11.69 7.85
CA VAL A 36 13.20 11.75 6.40
C VAL A 36 13.79 10.52 5.76
N GLN A 37 12.98 9.80 4.99
CA GLN A 37 13.42 8.63 4.23
C GLN A 37 13.76 9.02 2.79
N ASN A 38 14.86 8.45 2.28
CA ASN A 38 15.21 8.60 0.87
C ASN A 38 14.46 7.59 0.03
N PRO A 39 13.95 7.97 -1.15
CA PRO A 39 13.40 6.99 -2.09
C PRO A 39 14.52 6.09 -2.65
N LEU A 40 14.21 4.83 -2.95
CA LEU A 40 15.14 3.95 -3.68
C LEU A 40 15.47 4.52 -5.07
N LEU A 41 14.54 5.24 -5.67
CA LEU A 41 14.73 5.97 -6.94
C LEU A 41 15.66 7.19 -6.85
N ARG A 42 16.19 7.55 -5.67
CA ARG A 42 16.97 8.77 -5.46
C ARG A 42 18.06 8.99 -6.51
N ARG A 43 18.89 7.97 -6.77
CA ARG A 43 19.98 8.06 -7.75
C ARG A 43 19.42 8.22 -9.15
N TYR A 44 18.48 7.35 -9.53
CA TYR A 44 17.82 7.42 -10.84
C TYR A 44 17.22 8.82 -11.10
N LEU A 45 16.52 9.41 -10.14
CA LEU A 45 15.92 10.75 -10.31
C LEU A 45 17.00 11.81 -10.58
N LEU A 46 18.08 11.84 -9.78
CA LEU A 46 19.16 12.81 -9.93
C LEU A 46 19.89 12.64 -11.25
N ASP A 47 20.20 11.40 -11.65
CA ASP A 47 20.92 11.08 -12.89
C ASP A 47 20.08 11.44 -14.14
N ASN A 48 18.73 11.44 -14.02
CA ASN A 48 17.82 11.84 -15.08
C ASN A 48 17.34 13.30 -14.96
N GLY A 49 18.01 14.09 -14.15
CA GLY A 49 17.79 15.53 -14.06
C GLY A 49 16.62 15.96 -13.20
N TYR A 50 15.92 15.06 -12.49
CA TYR A 50 14.82 15.41 -11.58
C TYR A 50 15.34 15.94 -10.25
N ALA A 51 14.79 17.06 -9.77
CA ALA A 51 14.84 17.37 -8.35
C ALA A 51 13.88 16.42 -7.60
N TRP A 52 14.20 16.08 -6.35
CA TRP A 52 13.28 15.36 -5.51
C TRP A 52 13.18 15.98 -4.11
N ALA A 53 12.05 15.75 -3.46
CA ALA A 53 11.76 16.21 -2.12
C ALA A 53 11.03 15.13 -1.31
N ALA A 54 11.30 15.07 0.00
CA ALA A 54 10.59 14.18 0.93
C ALA A 54 10.42 14.86 2.29
N SER A 55 9.25 14.66 2.91
CA SER A 55 8.96 15.05 4.28
C SER A 55 9.17 13.87 5.23
N SER A 56 9.53 14.15 6.50
CA SER A 56 9.46 13.14 7.59
C SER A 56 8.03 12.93 8.08
N TYR A 57 7.10 13.72 7.59
CA TYR A 57 5.82 14.06 8.23
C TYR A 57 6.01 14.66 9.63
N SER A 58 4.94 15.25 10.17
CA SER A 58 4.89 15.82 11.52
C SER A 58 4.59 14.77 12.60
N LYS A 59 4.22 13.57 12.18
CA LYS A 59 3.91 12.42 13.03
C LYS A 59 4.36 11.12 12.38
N ASN A 60 4.75 10.15 13.21
CA ASN A 60 4.78 8.74 12.84
C ASN A 60 3.36 8.14 12.93
N PHE A 61 3.22 6.87 13.22
CA PHE A 61 1.95 6.13 13.21
C PHE A 61 1.37 6.01 11.78
N TYR A 62 0.16 5.51 11.68
CA TYR A 62 -0.58 5.50 10.43
C TYR A 62 -1.35 6.81 10.26
N ASP A 63 -0.63 7.93 10.24
CA ASP A 63 -1.20 9.27 10.12
C ASP A 63 -1.13 9.78 8.67
N VAL A 64 -2.01 9.25 7.82
CA VAL A 64 -2.09 9.62 6.40
C VAL A 64 -2.51 11.08 6.25
N GLN A 65 -3.28 11.63 7.19
CA GLN A 65 -3.64 13.05 7.23
C GLN A 65 -2.40 13.93 7.28
N ALA A 66 -1.53 13.68 8.27
CA ALA A 66 -0.27 14.42 8.38
C ALA A 66 0.60 14.21 7.14
N GLY A 67 0.64 12.98 6.62
CA GLY A 67 1.37 12.66 5.40
C GLY A 67 0.96 13.50 4.21
N VAL A 68 -0.34 13.64 3.94
CA VAL A 68 -0.87 14.46 2.84
C VAL A 68 -0.57 15.95 3.07
N GLU A 69 -0.88 16.47 4.26
CA GLU A 69 -0.72 17.89 4.57
C GLU A 69 0.76 18.34 4.50
N ASP A 70 1.67 17.55 5.08
CA ASP A 70 3.09 17.88 5.13
C ASP A 70 3.79 17.70 3.78
N THR A 71 3.36 16.71 2.99
CA THR A 71 3.86 16.52 1.62
C THR A 71 3.43 17.67 0.71
N ASN A 72 2.16 18.09 0.79
CA ASN A 72 1.66 19.22 0.05
C ASN A 72 2.35 20.53 0.47
N ALA A 73 2.52 20.76 1.78
CA ALA A 73 3.22 21.95 2.28
C ALA A 73 4.68 22.01 1.79
N LEU A 74 5.38 20.88 1.76
CA LEU A 74 6.74 20.78 1.22
C LEU A 74 6.77 21.08 -0.28
N THR A 75 5.83 20.54 -1.04
CA THR A 75 5.71 20.76 -2.49
C THR A 75 5.59 22.26 -2.79
N LEU A 76 4.71 22.95 -2.09
CA LEU A 76 4.50 24.40 -2.24
C LEU A 76 5.71 25.23 -1.80
N ALA A 77 6.46 24.77 -0.80
CA ALA A 77 7.63 25.46 -0.27
C ALA A 77 8.92 25.23 -1.08
N PHE A 78 8.94 24.31 -2.05
CA PHE A 78 10.14 23.85 -2.76
C PHE A 78 11.01 25.01 -3.28
N ASN A 79 10.44 25.91 -4.10
CA ASN A 79 11.18 27.02 -4.70
C ASN A 79 11.74 28.01 -3.65
N ASN A 80 10.94 28.31 -2.63
CA ASN A 80 11.36 29.21 -1.55
C ASN A 80 12.51 28.59 -0.73
N ILE A 81 12.46 27.28 -0.47
CA ILE A 81 13.52 26.57 0.23
C ILE A 81 14.79 26.56 -0.62
N ALA A 82 14.69 26.24 -1.90
CA ALA A 82 15.82 26.23 -2.82
C ALA A 82 16.52 27.61 -2.87
N ALA A 83 15.74 28.68 -3.02
CA ALA A 83 16.25 30.06 -3.06
C ALA A 83 16.97 30.45 -1.76
N ARG A 84 16.37 30.15 -0.59
CA ARG A 84 16.99 30.42 0.72
C ARG A 84 18.30 29.67 0.95
N ASN A 85 18.51 28.55 0.26
CA ASN A 85 19.74 27.78 0.31
C ASN A 85 20.69 28.11 -0.84
N GLY A 86 20.57 29.30 -1.41
CA GLY A 86 21.48 29.81 -2.44
C GLY A 86 21.29 29.21 -3.82
N ARG A 87 20.17 28.52 -4.06
CA ARG A 87 19.87 27.92 -5.35
C ARG A 87 18.47 28.30 -5.84
N PRO A 88 18.29 29.56 -6.29
CA PRO A 88 17.02 29.96 -6.88
C PRO A 88 16.74 29.14 -8.16
N LEU A 89 15.57 28.53 -8.22
CA LEU A 89 15.11 27.69 -9.31
C LEU A 89 13.85 28.30 -9.93
N ALA A 90 13.62 28.05 -11.22
CA ALA A 90 12.31 28.30 -11.83
C ALA A 90 11.25 27.41 -11.16
N VAL A 91 9.98 27.77 -11.31
CA VAL A 91 8.88 26.90 -10.87
C VAL A 91 8.94 25.59 -11.68
N PRO A 92 8.82 24.43 -11.04
CA PRO A 92 8.78 23.18 -11.77
C PRO A 92 7.72 23.16 -12.86
N THR A 93 8.09 22.72 -14.06
CA THR A 93 7.16 22.60 -15.19
C THR A 93 6.26 21.38 -15.07
N ARG A 94 6.68 20.38 -14.28
CA ARG A 94 5.92 19.21 -13.88
C ARG A 94 6.29 18.80 -12.46
N THR A 95 5.28 18.36 -11.73
CA THR A 95 5.42 17.84 -10.37
C THR A 95 4.77 16.46 -10.28
N TYR A 96 5.57 15.47 -9.95
CA TYR A 96 5.13 14.08 -9.76
C TYR A 96 5.08 13.75 -8.28
N LEU A 97 4.06 13.01 -7.85
CA LEU A 97 3.97 12.45 -6.51
C LEU A 97 4.12 10.93 -6.60
N PHE A 98 5.00 10.35 -5.77
CA PHE A 98 5.17 8.91 -5.71
C PHE A 98 5.42 8.46 -4.27
N GLY A 99 5.01 7.23 -3.95
CA GLY A 99 5.15 6.73 -2.59
C GLY A 99 4.92 5.24 -2.48
N ILE A 100 5.38 4.66 -1.36
CA ILE A 100 5.27 3.23 -1.08
C ILE A 100 4.43 2.98 0.17
N SER A 101 3.66 1.88 0.20
CA SER A 101 2.91 1.46 1.38
C SER A 101 1.93 2.54 1.87
N MET A 102 2.01 2.99 3.12
CA MET A 102 1.29 4.17 3.61
C MET A 102 1.56 5.40 2.73
N GLY A 103 2.79 5.55 2.20
CA GLY A 103 3.11 6.61 1.23
C GLY A 103 2.37 6.45 -0.10
N GLY A 104 2.05 5.22 -0.51
CA GLY A 104 1.15 4.95 -1.63
C GLY A 104 -0.28 5.41 -1.34
N HIS A 105 -0.78 5.22 -0.11
CA HIS A 105 -2.04 5.80 0.34
C HIS A 105 -2.00 7.33 0.27
N ILE A 106 -0.96 7.95 0.84
CA ILE A 106 -0.76 9.41 0.81
C ILE A 106 -0.75 9.92 -0.63
N THR A 107 -0.04 9.21 -1.53
CA THR A 107 0.06 9.55 -2.95
C THR A 107 -1.31 9.52 -3.63
N ALA A 108 -2.08 8.47 -3.45
CA ALA A 108 -3.42 8.35 -4.01
C ALA A 108 -4.40 9.36 -3.38
N ALA A 109 -4.35 9.53 -2.05
CA ALA A 109 -5.23 10.45 -1.34
C ALA A 109 -5.00 11.92 -1.72
N ALA A 110 -3.74 12.34 -1.89
CA ALA A 110 -3.41 13.73 -2.19
C ALA A 110 -3.98 14.24 -3.52
N ILE A 111 -4.31 13.34 -4.44
CA ILE A 111 -4.88 13.66 -5.76
C ILE A 111 -6.40 13.50 -5.82
N GLU A 112 -7.05 12.98 -4.75
CA GLU A 112 -8.50 12.84 -4.69
C GLU A 112 -9.21 14.19 -4.59
N ALA A 113 -10.38 14.32 -5.20
CA ALA A 113 -11.17 15.55 -5.17
C ALA A 113 -11.51 15.98 -3.73
N GLU A 114 -11.82 15.02 -2.84
CA GLU A 114 -12.08 15.30 -1.43
C GLU A 114 -10.85 15.93 -0.76
N ALA A 115 -9.67 15.35 -0.93
CA ALA A 115 -8.44 15.85 -0.36
C ALA A 115 -8.09 17.24 -0.93
N GLN A 116 -8.22 17.42 -2.24
CA GLN A 116 -7.99 18.72 -2.90
C GLN A 116 -8.96 19.79 -2.39
N ALA A 117 -10.19 19.42 -2.03
CA ALA A 117 -11.15 20.36 -1.46
C ALA A 117 -10.84 20.74 -0.01
N THR A 118 -10.38 19.78 0.82
CA THR A 118 -10.30 19.92 2.28
C THR A 118 -8.90 20.16 2.84
N THR A 119 -7.82 19.82 2.11
CA THR A 119 -6.45 20.07 2.55
C THR A 119 -6.16 21.54 2.80
N ARG A 120 -5.37 21.85 3.82
CA ARG A 120 -4.92 23.22 4.13
C ARG A 120 -3.90 23.71 3.11
N SER A 121 -3.06 22.81 2.60
CA SER A 121 -2.05 23.10 1.60
C SER A 121 -2.48 22.55 0.24
N LYS A 122 -2.82 23.43 -0.71
CA LYS A 122 -3.37 23.08 -2.03
C LYS A 122 -2.24 22.84 -3.05
N ALA A 123 -1.58 21.68 -2.98
CA ALA A 123 -0.60 21.27 -3.99
C ALA A 123 -1.29 20.60 -5.17
N HIS A 124 -0.75 20.82 -6.37
CA HIS A 124 -1.17 20.17 -7.60
C HIS A 124 -0.05 19.26 -8.12
N TYR A 125 -0.43 18.10 -8.60
CA TYR A 125 0.46 17.11 -9.19
C TYR A 125 0.04 16.82 -10.63
N ASP A 126 1.01 16.62 -11.51
CA ASP A 126 0.77 16.28 -12.91
C ASP A 126 0.64 14.77 -13.14
N GLY A 127 1.18 13.96 -12.25
CA GLY A 127 1.08 12.50 -12.28
C GLY A 127 1.37 11.89 -10.91
N ALA A 128 0.82 10.69 -10.66
CA ALA A 128 0.96 9.99 -9.39
C ALA A 128 1.37 8.52 -9.59
N LEU A 129 2.31 8.05 -8.73
CA LEU A 129 2.80 6.66 -8.72
C LEU A 129 2.67 6.07 -7.30
N PRO A 130 1.47 5.67 -6.87
CA PRO A 130 1.30 4.91 -5.65
C PRO A 130 1.78 3.47 -5.86
N MET A 131 2.74 3.00 -5.04
CA MET A 131 3.31 1.66 -5.09
C MET A 131 2.97 0.87 -3.83
N CYS A 132 2.54 -0.39 -3.97
CA CYS A 132 2.09 -1.22 -2.84
C CYS A 132 1.18 -0.45 -1.86
N GLY A 133 0.35 0.45 -2.42
CA GLY A 133 -0.41 1.43 -1.66
C GLY A 133 -1.68 0.86 -1.03
N VAL A 134 -2.10 1.46 0.08
CA VAL A 134 -3.40 1.17 0.71
C VAL A 134 -4.50 1.90 -0.08
N LEU A 135 -4.80 1.38 -1.27
CA LEU A 135 -5.68 2.02 -2.25
C LEU A 135 -7.19 1.76 -1.99
N GLY A 136 -7.49 0.98 -0.97
CA GLY A 136 -8.84 0.77 -0.44
C GLY A 136 -9.09 1.50 0.88
N ASP A 137 -8.22 2.42 1.29
CA ASP A 137 -8.28 3.15 2.55
C ASP A 137 -8.59 2.24 3.77
N THR A 138 -9.76 2.37 4.42
CA THR A 138 -10.14 1.57 5.60
C THR A 138 -10.34 0.08 5.32
N GLU A 139 -10.48 -0.34 4.07
CA GLU A 139 -10.62 -1.78 3.73
C GLU A 139 -9.37 -2.61 4.08
N LEU A 140 -8.19 -1.98 4.25
CA LEU A 140 -7.02 -2.66 4.79
C LEU A 140 -7.27 -3.18 6.21
N PHE A 141 -7.91 -2.38 7.05
CA PHE A 141 -8.19 -2.75 8.44
C PHE A 141 -9.32 -3.77 8.53
N ASP A 142 -10.29 -3.70 7.62
CA ASP A 142 -11.32 -4.73 7.45
C ASP A 142 -10.69 -6.07 7.06
N HIS A 143 -9.67 -6.07 6.17
CA HIS A 143 -8.91 -7.26 5.82
C HIS A 143 -8.17 -7.85 7.02
N PHE A 144 -7.46 -7.04 7.82
CA PHE A 144 -6.78 -7.53 9.02
C PHE A 144 -7.76 -8.15 10.01
N ALA A 145 -8.90 -7.50 10.25
CA ALA A 145 -9.95 -8.05 11.09
C ALA A 145 -10.48 -9.37 10.54
N ALA A 146 -10.80 -9.43 9.25
CA ALA A 146 -11.29 -10.64 8.61
C ALA A 146 -10.30 -11.80 8.71
N TYR A 147 -9.01 -11.53 8.53
CA TYR A 147 -7.96 -12.53 8.63
C TYR A 147 -7.84 -13.06 10.07
N GLN A 148 -7.76 -12.17 11.08
CA GLN A 148 -7.69 -12.57 12.49
C GLN A 148 -8.92 -13.38 12.89
N LEU A 149 -10.13 -12.89 12.60
CA LEU A 149 -11.38 -13.56 12.94
C LEU A 149 -11.47 -14.95 12.32
N ALA A 150 -11.07 -15.10 11.06
CA ALA A 150 -11.04 -16.39 10.39
C ALA A 150 -10.02 -17.36 11.00
N ALA A 151 -8.83 -16.86 11.35
CA ALA A 151 -7.79 -17.68 12.00
C ALA A 151 -8.28 -18.21 13.36
N GLN A 152 -8.85 -17.35 14.19
CA GLN A 152 -9.39 -17.74 15.51
C GLN A 152 -10.58 -18.70 15.38
N GLN A 153 -11.52 -18.46 14.47
CA GLN A 153 -12.67 -19.33 14.24
C GLN A 153 -12.22 -20.73 13.81
N LEU A 154 -11.26 -20.83 12.87
CA LEU A 154 -10.74 -22.11 12.39
C LEU A 154 -9.89 -22.86 13.44
N ALA A 155 -9.25 -22.11 14.34
CA ALA A 155 -8.50 -22.68 15.47
C ALA A 155 -9.40 -23.16 16.63
N GLY A 156 -10.72 -22.93 16.57
CA GLY A 156 -11.64 -23.25 17.67
C GLY A 156 -11.57 -22.25 18.84
N LEU A 157 -11.00 -21.07 18.63
CA LEU A 157 -10.85 -19.99 19.60
C LEU A 157 -11.54 -18.71 19.07
N PRO A 158 -12.87 -18.73 18.86
CA PRO A 158 -13.57 -17.65 18.18
C PRO A 158 -13.41 -16.31 18.89
N ALA A 159 -13.08 -15.27 18.11
CA ALA A 159 -12.90 -13.93 18.63
C ALA A 159 -14.22 -13.28 19.03
N SER A 160 -14.18 -12.45 20.07
CA SER A 160 -15.29 -11.59 20.48
C SER A 160 -15.16 -10.17 19.92
N THR A 161 -13.97 -9.73 19.59
CA THR A 161 -13.65 -8.37 19.13
C THR A 161 -12.42 -8.35 18.18
N PHE A 162 -12.20 -7.21 17.56
CA PHE A 162 -10.97 -6.89 16.82
C PHE A 162 -10.61 -5.40 17.09
N PRO A 163 -9.33 -5.07 17.36
CA PRO A 163 -8.23 -6.00 17.65
C PRO A 163 -8.54 -6.81 18.94
N ASP A 164 -8.04 -8.05 19.03
CA ASP A 164 -8.18 -8.85 20.22
C ASP A 164 -7.09 -8.44 21.24
N PRO A 165 -7.43 -7.87 22.39
CA PRO A 165 -6.43 -7.44 23.39
C PRO A 165 -5.62 -8.62 23.95
N ASN A 166 -6.14 -9.84 23.87
CA ASN A 166 -5.45 -11.05 24.30
C ASN A 166 -4.67 -11.74 23.19
N TRP A 167 -4.66 -11.19 21.96
CA TRP A 167 -4.06 -11.81 20.79
C TRP A 167 -2.64 -12.34 21.05
N ARG A 168 -1.80 -11.54 21.70
CA ARG A 168 -0.42 -11.93 22.01
C ARG A 168 -0.33 -13.22 22.85
N ALA A 169 -1.29 -13.44 23.74
CA ALA A 169 -1.34 -14.65 24.57
C ALA A 169 -1.88 -15.85 23.80
N ILE A 170 -2.89 -15.67 22.96
CA ILE A 170 -3.56 -16.77 22.24
C ILE A 170 -2.96 -17.09 20.86
N ALA A 171 -2.21 -16.19 20.27
CA ALA A 171 -1.63 -16.40 18.93
C ALA A 171 -0.79 -17.68 18.78
N PRO A 172 -0.01 -18.13 19.80
CA PRO A 172 0.68 -19.41 19.72
C PRO A 172 -0.28 -20.60 19.59
N ASP A 173 -1.40 -20.60 20.30
CA ASP A 173 -2.40 -21.67 20.26
C ASP A 173 -3.14 -21.68 18.94
N VAL A 174 -3.56 -20.49 18.46
CA VAL A 174 -4.15 -20.32 17.11
C VAL A 174 -3.20 -20.85 16.04
N ARG A 175 -1.92 -20.54 16.16
CA ARG A 175 -0.90 -20.98 15.22
C ARG A 175 -0.70 -22.49 15.24
N THR A 176 -0.62 -23.09 16.41
CA THR A 176 -0.45 -24.55 16.57
C THR A 176 -1.65 -25.34 16.02
N ALA A 177 -2.86 -24.79 16.14
CA ALA A 177 -4.06 -25.38 15.55
C ALA A 177 -4.06 -25.33 14.00
N LEU A 178 -3.43 -24.33 13.41
CA LEU A 178 -3.50 -24.04 11.97
C LEU A 178 -2.25 -24.49 11.20
N PHE A 179 -1.09 -24.63 11.85
CA PHE A 179 0.17 -24.94 11.19
C PHE A 179 0.92 -26.04 11.92
N ASN A 180 1.58 -26.92 11.16
CA ASN A 180 2.44 -28.00 11.69
C ASN A 180 3.80 -27.48 12.21
N SER A 181 4.03 -26.18 12.17
CA SER A 181 5.23 -25.51 12.64
C SER A 181 4.89 -24.28 13.46
N THR A 182 5.61 -24.07 14.55
CA THR A 182 5.49 -22.86 15.38
C THR A 182 6.23 -21.66 14.80
N THR A 183 7.05 -21.86 13.77
CA THR A 183 7.89 -20.82 13.15
C THR A 183 7.63 -20.62 11.66
N SER A 184 6.88 -21.50 10.99
CA SER A 184 6.61 -21.40 9.56
C SER A 184 5.12 -21.52 9.22
N PHE A 185 4.68 -20.73 8.26
CA PHE A 185 3.34 -20.77 7.65
C PHE A 185 3.28 -21.68 6.41
N ALA A 186 4.40 -22.28 6.01
CA ALA A 186 4.50 -23.08 4.80
C ALA A 186 3.82 -24.46 4.91
N THR A 187 3.55 -24.96 6.13
CA THR A 187 3.01 -26.29 6.37
C THR A 187 1.67 -26.25 7.12
N PRO A 188 0.58 -25.84 6.46
CA PRO A 188 -0.72 -25.74 7.11
C PRO A 188 -1.29 -27.12 7.48
N THR A 189 -2.05 -27.19 8.59
CA THR A 189 -2.98 -28.28 8.89
C THR A 189 -4.18 -28.25 7.95
N ALA A 190 -5.13 -29.17 8.07
CA ALA A 190 -6.40 -29.10 7.30
C ALA A 190 -7.15 -27.79 7.54
N GLN A 191 -7.20 -27.28 8.78
CA GLN A 191 -7.79 -25.98 9.08
C GLN A 191 -6.92 -24.81 8.58
N GLY A 192 -5.60 -24.95 8.65
CA GLY A 192 -4.67 -24.00 8.07
C GLY A 192 -4.78 -23.90 6.54
N ALA A 193 -5.06 -25.01 5.85
CA ALA A 193 -5.34 -25.00 4.42
C ALA A 193 -6.63 -24.23 4.09
N ARG A 194 -7.67 -24.38 4.91
CA ARG A 194 -8.89 -23.54 4.78
C ARG A 194 -8.58 -22.06 5.01
N LEU A 195 -7.79 -21.74 6.04
CA LEU A 195 -7.35 -20.36 6.27
C LEU A 195 -6.57 -19.81 5.07
N LYS A 196 -5.63 -20.57 4.53
CA LYS A 196 -4.89 -20.18 3.32
C LYS A 196 -5.82 -19.87 2.15
N SER A 197 -6.84 -20.71 1.92
CA SER A 197 -7.85 -20.48 0.89
C SER A 197 -8.70 -19.24 1.17
N ILE A 198 -9.10 -19.00 2.43
CA ILE A 198 -9.77 -17.74 2.84
C ILE A 198 -8.90 -16.54 2.52
N VAL A 199 -7.65 -16.54 2.96
CA VAL A 199 -6.70 -15.44 2.75
C VAL A 199 -6.48 -15.19 1.26
N MET A 200 -6.37 -16.24 0.44
CA MET A 200 -6.28 -16.10 -1.01
C MET A 200 -7.45 -15.30 -1.57
N ASN A 201 -8.68 -15.64 -1.18
CA ASN A 201 -9.87 -14.93 -1.64
C ASN A 201 -9.97 -13.50 -1.09
N LEU A 202 -9.62 -13.29 0.18
CA LEU A 202 -9.61 -11.95 0.80
C LEU A 202 -8.55 -11.02 0.18
N THR A 203 -7.46 -11.56 -0.34
CA THR A 203 -6.34 -10.78 -0.84
C THR A 203 -6.34 -10.55 -2.36
N GLY A 204 -7.41 -10.93 -3.06
CA GLY A 204 -7.56 -10.65 -4.49
C GLY A 204 -7.72 -11.87 -5.39
N GLY A 205 -7.86 -13.08 -4.82
CA GLY A 205 -8.10 -14.32 -5.54
C GLY A 205 -6.83 -15.10 -5.93
N ALA A 206 -7.04 -16.18 -6.66
CA ALA A 206 -5.96 -17.05 -7.14
C ALA A 206 -5.05 -16.29 -8.11
N ARG A 207 -3.75 -16.36 -7.85
CA ARG A 207 -2.71 -15.66 -8.63
C ARG A 207 -1.33 -16.27 -8.40
N PRO A 208 -0.40 -16.14 -9.34
CA PRO A 208 1.00 -16.51 -9.10
C PRO A 208 1.58 -15.79 -7.87
N ILE A 209 2.61 -16.38 -7.26
CA ILE A 209 3.32 -15.81 -6.10
C ILE A 209 2.49 -15.72 -4.82
N PHE A 210 1.20 -16.06 -4.85
CA PHE A 210 0.39 -16.09 -3.62
C PHE A 210 0.96 -17.08 -2.60
N ASP A 211 1.35 -18.27 -3.05
CA ASP A 211 1.87 -19.32 -2.16
C ASP A 211 3.19 -18.91 -1.52
N GLU A 212 4.09 -18.29 -2.28
CA GLU A 212 5.35 -17.76 -1.77
C GLU A 212 5.13 -16.60 -0.79
N GLY A 213 4.14 -15.74 -1.05
CA GLY A 213 3.74 -14.65 -0.14
C GLY A 213 3.12 -15.19 1.15
N PHE A 214 2.22 -16.16 1.05
CA PHE A 214 1.59 -16.79 2.22
C PHE A 214 2.61 -17.57 3.07
N ALA A 215 3.59 -18.20 2.45
CA ALA A 215 4.67 -18.91 3.14
C ALA A 215 5.84 -18.00 3.58
N ASN A 216 5.77 -16.68 3.32
CA ASN A 216 6.79 -15.72 3.76
C ASN A 216 6.68 -15.46 5.27
N ASP A 217 7.41 -16.25 6.05
CA ASP A 217 7.33 -16.21 7.51
C ASP A 217 7.61 -14.83 8.11
N GLY A 218 8.54 -14.08 7.52
CA GLY A 218 8.85 -12.71 7.96
C GLY A 218 7.68 -11.76 7.79
N LEU A 219 7.02 -11.78 6.62
CA LEU A 219 5.86 -10.93 6.34
C LEU A 219 4.63 -11.38 7.16
N GLN A 220 4.36 -12.67 7.22
CA GLN A 220 3.25 -13.21 8.02
C GLN A 220 3.40 -12.87 9.50
N LYS A 221 4.64 -12.92 10.03
CA LYS A 221 4.88 -12.51 11.41
C LYS A 221 4.47 -11.05 11.65
N VAL A 222 4.80 -10.14 10.73
CA VAL A 222 4.40 -8.72 10.83
C VAL A 222 2.89 -8.58 10.81
N VAL A 223 2.19 -9.29 9.92
CA VAL A 223 0.73 -9.30 9.83
C VAL A 223 0.11 -9.79 11.14
N TRP A 224 0.55 -10.94 11.65
CA TRP A 224 0.02 -11.55 12.86
C TRP A 224 0.33 -10.75 14.13
N ASP A 225 1.53 -10.18 14.24
CA ASP A 225 1.88 -9.26 15.32
C ASP A 225 0.99 -8.00 15.32
N GLY A 226 0.50 -7.61 14.14
CA GLY A 226 -0.42 -6.49 13.94
C GLY A 226 -1.83 -6.73 14.47
N PHE A 227 -2.30 -7.99 14.50
CA PHE A 227 -3.67 -8.32 14.88
C PHE A 227 -4.05 -7.93 16.32
N GLY A 228 -3.08 -7.93 17.24
CA GLY A 228 -3.30 -7.54 18.64
C GLY A 228 -3.04 -6.06 18.93
N ARG A 229 -2.65 -5.26 17.94
CA ARG A 229 -2.37 -3.84 18.14
C ARG A 229 -3.66 -3.05 18.28
N THR A 230 -3.75 -2.27 19.33
CA THR A 230 -4.87 -1.37 19.62
C THR A 230 -4.45 0.08 19.44
N GLY A 231 -5.43 0.96 19.33
CA GLY A 231 -5.22 2.40 19.24
C GLY A 231 -5.12 2.92 17.80
N ASP A 232 -4.91 4.21 17.68
CA ASP A 232 -4.81 4.94 16.40
C ASP A 232 -3.46 4.78 15.71
N ILE A 233 -2.50 4.20 16.41
CA ILE A 233 -1.12 4.03 15.92
C ILE A 233 -1.02 3.20 14.63
N ASN A 234 -2.04 2.42 14.32
CA ASN A 234 -2.11 1.56 13.15
C ASN A 234 -3.32 1.88 12.26
N GLY A 235 -4.01 2.99 12.49
CA GLY A 235 -5.15 3.45 11.70
C GLY A 235 -6.48 2.76 11.99
N ILE A 236 -6.53 1.79 12.91
CA ILE A 236 -7.75 1.05 13.25
C ILE A 236 -8.70 1.91 14.08
N LEU A 237 -8.15 2.68 15.01
CA LEU A 237 -8.91 3.64 15.80
C LEU A 237 -8.58 5.07 15.39
N VAL A 238 -9.61 5.87 15.22
CA VAL A 238 -9.53 7.31 14.97
C VAL A 238 -10.23 8.01 16.11
N ASN A 239 -9.50 8.74 16.94
CA ASN A 239 -10.06 9.37 18.15
C ASN A 239 -10.82 8.37 19.04
N ASN A 240 -10.27 7.18 19.24
CA ASN A 240 -10.88 6.07 19.99
C ASN A 240 -12.16 5.48 19.33
N THR A 241 -12.44 5.77 18.07
CA THR A 241 -13.54 5.17 17.31
C THR A 241 -13.00 4.21 16.26
N SER A 242 -13.58 3.01 16.16
CA SER A 242 -13.13 2.00 15.21
C SER A 242 -13.68 2.25 13.81
N VAL A 243 -12.78 2.23 12.82
CA VAL A 243 -13.15 2.32 11.40
C VAL A 243 -13.45 0.95 10.76
N VAL A 244 -13.27 -0.14 11.51
CA VAL A 244 -13.32 -1.52 11.00
C VAL A 244 -14.75 -2.00 10.83
N ASP A 245 -15.09 -2.52 9.63
CA ASP A 245 -16.39 -3.08 9.31
C ASP A 245 -16.28 -4.37 8.49
N THR A 246 -16.55 -5.51 9.11
CA THR A 246 -16.49 -6.81 8.44
C THR A 246 -17.84 -7.34 7.96
N ARG A 247 -18.93 -6.57 8.08
CA ARG A 247 -20.29 -7.03 7.73
C ARG A 247 -20.44 -7.40 6.27
N ARG A 248 -19.72 -6.72 5.38
CA ARG A 248 -19.78 -6.93 3.92
C ARG A 248 -18.86 -8.05 3.44
N ILE A 249 -17.96 -8.57 4.29
CA ILE A 249 -17.00 -9.60 3.91
C ILE A 249 -17.70 -10.93 3.85
N ARG A 250 -17.65 -11.60 2.69
CA ARG A 250 -18.04 -12.99 2.52
C ARG A 250 -16.79 -13.86 2.43
N TYR A 251 -16.60 -14.69 3.42
CA TYR A 251 -15.50 -15.66 3.41
C TYR A 251 -15.78 -16.76 2.39
N ARG A 252 -14.79 -17.04 1.56
CA ARG A 252 -14.81 -18.11 0.56
C ARG A 252 -13.57 -18.97 0.75
N PHE A 253 -13.73 -20.28 0.67
CA PHE A 253 -12.63 -21.23 0.76
C PHE A 253 -13.02 -22.54 0.13
N ASP A 254 -12.04 -23.39 -0.14
CA ASP A 254 -12.23 -24.70 -0.75
C ASP A 254 -12.88 -25.66 0.26
N ALA A 255 -14.21 -25.73 0.19
CA ALA A 255 -15.07 -26.61 0.97
C ALA A 255 -16.48 -26.66 0.32
N PRO A 256 -17.33 -27.67 0.64
CA PRO A 256 -18.73 -27.66 0.22
C PRO A 256 -19.47 -26.40 0.66
N ASP A 257 -20.38 -25.88 -0.18
CA ASP A 257 -21.11 -24.62 0.08
C ASP A 257 -21.77 -24.59 1.46
N ALA A 258 -22.37 -25.69 1.92
CA ALA A 258 -22.99 -25.75 3.24
C ALA A 258 -21.99 -25.49 4.39
N VAL A 259 -20.71 -25.90 4.23
CA VAL A 259 -19.64 -25.61 5.20
C VAL A 259 -19.27 -24.15 5.15
N VAL A 260 -19.13 -23.58 3.94
CA VAL A 260 -18.84 -22.16 3.73
C VAL A 260 -19.96 -21.28 4.31
N ASP A 261 -21.21 -21.63 4.08
CA ASP A 261 -22.38 -20.89 4.59
C ASP A 261 -22.48 -20.97 6.11
N THR A 262 -22.24 -22.15 6.71
CA THR A 262 -22.18 -22.31 8.16
C THR A 262 -21.09 -21.46 8.78
N PHE A 263 -19.89 -21.43 8.16
CA PHE A 263 -18.79 -20.59 8.60
C PHE A 263 -19.16 -19.10 8.56
N ASN A 264 -19.74 -18.63 7.46
CA ASN A 264 -20.17 -17.24 7.32
C ASN A 264 -21.29 -16.85 8.29
N ALA A 265 -22.15 -17.78 8.66
CA ALA A 265 -23.23 -17.55 9.63
C ALA A 265 -22.72 -17.48 11.08
N SER A 266 -21.64 -18.21 11.41
CA SER A 266 -21.12 -18.34 12.77
C SER A 266 -20.00 -17.36 13.12
N ILE A 267 -19.26 -16.87 12.12
CA ILE A 267 -18.11 -16.00 12.38
C ILE A 267 -18.55 -14.61 12.89
N LYS A 268 -17.82 -14.10 13.88
CA LYS A 268 -18.04 -12.76 14.42
C LYS A 268 -17.95 -11.69 13.33
N ARG A 269 -18.86 -10.74 13.38
CA ARG A 269 -18.83 -9.54 12.57
C ARG A 269 -18.47 -8.33 13.44
N ILE A 270 -17.51 -7.54 12.98
CA ILE A 270 -17.16 -6.25 13.57
C ILE A 270 -17.94 -5.17 12.84
N VAL A 271 -18.35 -4.15 13.56
CA VAL A 271 -19.11 -3.01 13.04
C VAL A 271 -18.33 -1.75 13.35
N ALA A 272 -18.07 -0.93 12.35
CA ALA A 272 -17.44 0.36 12.55
C ALA A 272 -18.30 1.27 13.44
N ASP A 273 -17.65 2.10 14.24
CA ASP A 273 -18.34 3.12 15.02
C ASP A 273 -18.99 4.15 14.11
N THR A 274 -20.13 4.65 14.49
CA THR A 274 -20.82 5.70 13.74
C THR A 274 -19.92 6.94 13.67
N ASN A 275 -19.71 7.48 12.47
CA ASN A 275 -18.86 8.64 12.25
C ASN A 275 -17.40 8.46 12.69
N ALA A 276 -16.85 7.25 12.63
CA ALA A 276 -15.46 6.99 12.99
C ALA A 276 -14.45 7.84 12.18
N ASN A 277 -14.74 8.14 10.93
CA ASN A 277 -13.85 8.89 10.04
C ASN A 277 -14.61 9.98 9.26
N PRO A 278 -15.18 10.99 9.96
CA PRO A 278 -16.02 12.00 9.33
C PRO A 278 -15.21 12.96 8.44
N LEU A 279 -15.90 13.63 7.53
CA LEU A 279 -15.34 14.82 6.85
C LEU A 279 -14.96 15.86 7.90
N ARG A 280 -13.87 16.58 7.61
CA ARG A 280 -13.36 17.65 8.46
C ARG A 280 -13.43 18.99 7.73
N SER A 281 -13.56 20.04 8.48
CA SER A 281 -13.50 21.41 7.97
C SER A 281 -12.11 22.05 8.11
N ASP A 282 -11.21 21.41 8.88
CA ASP A 282 -9.88 21.91 9.24
C ASP A 282 -8.72 21.14 8.59
N GLY A 283 -9.01 20.38 7.56
CA GLY A 283 -8.04 19.54 6.84
C GLY A 283 -8.67 18.28 6.28
N VAL A 284 -7.84 17.40 5.73
CA VAL A 284 -8.29 16.10 5.24
C VAL A 284 -8.78 15.20 6.40
N ARG A 285 -9.55 14.16 6.08
CA ARG A 285 -9.96 13.15 7.07
C ARG A 285 -8.74 12.55 7.76
N TRP A 286 -8.96 11.93 8.92
CA TRP A 286 -7.91 11.16 9.61
C TRP A 286 -7.35 10.05 8.74
N ILE A 287 -8.23 9.28 8.09
CA ILE A 287 -7.89 8.31 7.05
C ILE A 287 -8.53 8.82 5.76
N PRO A 288 -7.78 9.54 4.91
CA PRO A 288 -8.28 10.08 3.66
C PRO A 288 -8.86 8.98 2.78
N LYS A 289 -10.00 9.24 2.18
CA LYS A 289 -10.66 8.30 1.29
C LYS A 289 -10.00 8.26 -0.08
N ILE A 290 -9.96 7.06 -0.65
CA ILE A 290 -9.57 6.81 -2.02
C ILE A 290 -10.86 6.48 -2.79
N ASN A 291 -11.50 7.53 -3.31
CA ASN A 291 -12.81 7.43 -3.97
C ASN A 291 -12.71 7.15 -5.47
N GLY A 292 -11.52 7.26 -6.06
CA GLY A 292 -11.31 7.21 -7.51
C GLY A 292 -11.67 8.53 -8.21
N GLU A 293 -11.63 9.66 -7.49
CA GLU A 293 -11.98 10.99 -8.00
C GLU A 293 -10.73 11.81 -8.34
N PHE A 294 -10.00 11.39 -9.35
CA PHE A 294 -8.80 12.06 -9.87
C PHE A 294 -8.89 12.24 -11.39
N ASN A 295 -8.16 13.22 -11.91
CA ASN A 295 -8.18 13.59 -13.34
C ASN A 295 -6.78 13.72 -13.96
N ILE A 296 -5.78 13.17 -13.32
CA ILE A 296 -4.39 13.13 -13.78
C ILE A 296 -3.94 11.68 -14.04
N PRO A 297 -2.88 11.44 -14.82
CA PRO A 297 -2.29 10.12 -14.98
C PRO A 297 -1.88 9.51 -13.65
N VAL A 298 -2.35 8.29 -13.38
CA VAL A 298 -1.98 7.48 -12.20
C VAL A 298 -1.49 6.11 -12.68
N LEU A 299 -0.28 5.74 -12.28
CA LEU A 299 0.27 4.42 -12.51
C LEU A 299 0.60 3.76 -11.18
N THR A 300 0.16 2.51 -10.97
CA THR A 300 0.44 1.77 -9.74
C THR A 300 1.37 0.59 -9.99
N LEU A 301 2.15 0.22 -8.96
CA LEU A 301 2.84 -1.07 -8.87
C LEU A 301 2.37 -1.81 -7.64
N HIS A 302 2.11 -3.12 -7.77
CA HIS A 302 1.76 -3.94 -6.61
C HIS A 302 2.37 -5.34 -6.69
N THR A 303 2.90 -5.83 -5.56
CA THR A 303 3.50 -7.17 -5.48
C THR A 303 2.43 -8.23 -5.26
N LEU A 304 2.47 -9.31 -6.04
CA LEU A 304 1.44 -10.35 -6.05
C LEU A 304 1.36 -11.16 -4.76
N GLY A 305 2.47 -11.29 -4.03
CA GLY A 305 2.53 -12.05 -2.79
C GLY A 305 2.36 -11.22 -1.52
N ASP A 306 1.99 -9.95 -1.65
CA ASP A 306 1.83 -9.06 -0.49
C ASP A 306 0.65 -9.50 0.39
N MET A 307 0.96 -9.87 1.64
CA MET A 307 -0.02 -10.26 2.65
C MET A 307 -0.29 -9.12 3.65
N TYR A 308 0.51 -8.05 3.61
CA TYR A 308 0.36 -6.91 4.52
C TYR A 308 -0.55 -5.84 3.93
N VAL A 309 -0.24 -5.37 2.71
CA VAL A 309 -1.16 -4.57 1.89
C VAL A 309 -1.56 -5.42 0.70
N PRO A 310 -2.70 -6.11 0.76
CA PRO A 310 -3.01 -7.17 -0.19
C PRO A 310 -3.32 -6.63 -1.59
N TYR A 311 -3.07 -7.49 -2.60
CA TYR A 311 -3.29 -7.17 -4.01
C TYR A 311 -4.72 -6.71 -4.33
N MET A 312 -5.71 -7.08 -3.51
CA MET A 312 -7.09 -6.60 -3.65
C MET A 312 -7.21 -5.07 -3.66
N MET A 313 -6.22 -4.35 -3.11
CA MET A 313 -6.21 -2.87 -3.12
C MET A 313 -6.24 -2.32 -4.54
N GLU A 314 -5.56 -2.97 -5.48
CA GLU A 314 -5.59 -2.62 -6.89
C GLU A 314 -7.01 -2.80 -7.49
N GLN A 315 -7.68 -3.89 -7.11
CA GLN A 315 -9.04 -4.20 -7.57
C GLN A 315 -10.04 -3.17 -7.07
N VAL A 316 -9.97 -2.84 -5.78
CA VAL A 316 -10.83 -1.81 -5.16
C VAL A 316 -10.62 -0.45 -5.83
N TYR A 317 -9.36 -0.07 -6.09
CA TYR A 317 -9.06 1.21 -6.71
C TYR A 317 -9.62 1.32 -8.13
N LEU A 318 -9.45 0.27 -8.95
CA LEU A 318 -10.01 0.25 -10.31
C LEU A 318 -11.54 0.27 -10.29
N GLN A 319 -12.18 -0.49 -9.40
CA GLN A 319 -13.65 -0.49 -9.26
C GLN A 319 -14.18 0.91 -8.91
N ARG A 320 -13.52 1.59 -7.95
CA ARG A 320 -13.90 2.95 -7.55
C ARG A 320 -13.65 3.96 -8.66
N ALA A 321 -12.47 3.93 -9.30
CA ALA A 321 -12.16 4.80 -10.44
C ALA A 321 -13.12 4.58 -11.61
N THR A 322 -13.52 3.33 -11.88
CA THR A 322 -14.52 3.00 -12.91
C THR A 322 -15.88 3.57 -12.55
N ALA A 323 -16.33 3.43 -11.30
CA ALA A 323 -17.60 3.98 -10.84
C ALA A 323 -17.67 5.51 -10.93
N LYS A 324 -16.51 6.19 -10.91
CA LYS A 324 -16.37 7.65 -11.06
C LYS A 324 -16.07 8.08 -12.51
N GLY A 325 -15.94 7.15 -13.44
CA GLY A 325 -15.62 7.44 -14.83
C GLY A 325 -14.13 7.77 -15.09
N ASN A 326 -13.25 7.54 -14.11
CA ASN A 326 -11.83 7.94 -14.14
C ASN A 326 -10.86 6.78 -14.46
N ALA A 327 -11.34 5.57 -14.75
CA ALA A 327 -10.48 4.43 -15.11
C ALA A 327 -9.55 4.72 -16.32
N GLY A 328 -9.93 5.66 -17.17
CA GLY A 328 -9.10 6.14 -18.28
C GLY A 328 -7.78 6.77 -17.83
N HIS A 329 -7.73 7.30 -16.61
CA HIS A 329 -6.55 7.90 -15.99
C HIS A 329 -5.73 6.94 -15.11
N LEU A 330 -6.12 5.66 -15.03
CA LEU A 330 -5.45 4.66 -14.19
C LEU A 330 -4.77 3.58 -15.06
N VAL A 331 -3.54 3.25 -14.70
CA VAL A 331 -2.77 2.09 -15.18
C VAL A 331 -2.25 1.34 -13.98
N GLN A 332 -2.42 0.01 -13.96
CA GLN A 332 -2.02 -0.84 -12.83
C GLN A 332 -1.10 -1.95 -13.31
N ARG A 333 -0.04 -2.23 -12.56
CA ARG A 333 0.98 -3.23 -12.92
C ARG A 333 1.26 -4.17 -11.77
N ALA A 334 1.16 -5.45 -12.05
CA ALA A 334 1.46 -6.54 -11.12
C ALA A 334 2.95 -6.90 -11.17
N ILE A 335 3.58 -7.06 -10.02
CA ILE A 335 4.98 -7.45 -9.88
C ILE A 335 5.06 -8.78 -9.14
N ARG A 336 5.83 -9.72 -9.70
CA ARG A 336 6.03 -11.07 -9.13
C ARG A 336 7.05 -11.03 -8.00
N ALA A 337 6.60 -10.65 -6.82
CA ALA A 337 7.38 -10.65 -5.60
C ALA A 337 6.51 -11.09 -4.41
N PRO A 338 7.06 -11.80 -3.43
CA PRO A 338 6.31 -12.41 -2.33
C PRO A 338 6.15 -11.50 -1.12
N GLY A 339 6.87 -10.37 -1.06
CA GLY A 339 6.88 -9.47 0.08
C GLY A 339 6.17 -8.16 -0.20
N HIS A 340 6.02 -7.37 0.87
CA HIS A 340 5.44 -6.04 0.80
C HIS A 340 6.44 -5.05 0.20
N CYS A 341 6.07 -4.40 -0.90
CA CYS A 341 6.88 -3.41 -1.60
C CYS A 341 8.25 -3.92 -2.12
N ASP A 342 8.41 -5.21 -2.35
CA ASP A 342 9.65 -5.82 -2.83
C ASP A 342 9.91 -5.56 -4.34
N PHE A 343 9.90 -4.30 -4.72
CA PHE A 343 10.22 -3.86 -6.09
C PHE A 343 11.71 -3.67 -6.27
N THR A 344 12.23 -4.05 -7.45
CA THR A 344 13.56 -3.59 -7.87
C THR A 344 13.57 -2.11 -8.20
N VAL A 345 14.73 -1.46 -8.15
CA VAL A 345 14.88 -0.08 -8.62
C VAL A 345 14.55 0.00 -10.12
N ALA A 346 14.85 -1.02 -10.91
CA ALA A 346 14.53 -1.10 -12.32
C ALA A 346 13.01 -1.05 -12.57
N GLU A 347 12.23 -1.82 -11.84
CA GLU A 347 10.76 -1.82 -11.92
C GLU A 347 10.17 -0.44 -11.58
N GLN A 348 10.64 0.16 -10.48
CA GLN A 348 10.21 1.50 -10.07
C GLN A 348 10.60 2.57 -11.09
N ALA A 349 11.83 2.52 -11.63
CA ALA A 349 12.33 3.46 -12.64
C ALA A 349 11.55 3.37 -13.93
N THR A 350 11.23 2.16 -14.39
CA THR A 350 10.40 1.94 -15.58
C THR A 350 9.00 2.51 -15.39
N ALA A 351 8.37 2.25 -14.23
CA ALA A 351 7.04 2.79 -13.92
C ALA A 351 7.04 4.32 -13.86
N PHE A 352 8.05 4.92 -13.21
CA PHE A 352 8.18 6.37 -13.14
C PHE A 352 8.42 7.00 -14.52
N THR A 353 9.26 6.38 -15.35
CA THR A 353 9.52 6.83 -16.74
C THR A 353 8.25 6.80 -17.58
N ASP A 354 7.48 5.71 -17.49
CA ASP A 354 6.24 5.55 -18.25
C ASP A 354 5.17 6.54 -17.79
N LEU A 355 5.05 6.79 -16.49
CA LEU A 355 4.18 7.82 -15.94
C LEU A 355 4.59 9.21 -16.46
N ALA A 356 5.88 9.55 -16.37
CA ALA A 356 6.38 10.84 -16.84
C ALA A 356 6.12 11.04 -18.32
N LYS A 357 6.38 10.01 -19.14
CA LYS A 357 6.09 10.02 -20.58
C LYS A 357 4.59 10.22 -20.83
N TRP A 358 3.73 9.51 -20.10
CA TRP A 358 2.28 9.67 -20.25
C TRP A 358 1.83 11.09 -19.94
N VAL A 359 2.30 11.69 -18.85
CA VAL A 359 2.02 13.09 -18.49
C VAL A 359 2.48 14.05 -19.58
N GLU A 360 3.64 13.81 -20.20
CA GLU A 360 4.24 14.72 -21.19
C GLU A 360 3.65 14.58 -22.59
N THR A 361 3.26 13.37 -22.97
CA THR A 361 2.82 13.08 -24.36
C THR A 361 1.32 12.80 -24.48
N GLY A 362 0.62 12.58 -23.37
CA GLY A 362 -0.76 12.09 -23.35
C GLY A 362 -0.91 10.61 -23.74
N THR A 363 0.19 9.90 -24.03
CA THR A 363 0.14 8.50 -24.44
C THR A 363 0.10 7.58 -23.24
N LYS A 364 -1.08 6.98 -22.98
CA LYS A 364 -1.31 6.05 -21.87
C LYS A 364 -0.48 4.77 -22.05
N PRO A 365 0.37 4.38 -21.09
CA PRO A 365 1.10 3.12 -21.16
C PRO A 365 0.19 1.91 -20.92
N ALA A 366 0.68 0.72 -21.26
CA ALA A 366 -0.02 -0.52 -20.97
C ALA A 366 0.07 -0.89 -19.46
N GLY A 367 -0.91 -1.67 -19.00
CA GLY A 367 -1.01 -2.23 -17.66
C GLY A 367 -1.61 -3.63 -17.67
N ASP A 368 -1.79 -4.21 -16.49
CA ASP A 368 -2.39 -5.52 -16.29
C ASP A 368 -3.90 -5.40 -16.02
N ASP A 369 -4.64 -6.45 -16.37
CA ASP A 369 -6.03 -6.63 -15.93
C ASP A 369 -6.03 -7.16 -14.49
N VAL A 370 -6.49 -6.33 -13.55
CA VAL A 370 -6.49 -6.65 -12.12
C VAL A 370 -7.82 -7.22 -11.62
N LEU A 371 -8.85 -7.29 -12.48
CA LEU A 371 -10.21 -7.69 -12.08
C LEU A 371 -10.61 -9.07 -12.57
N THR A 372 -10.18 -9.48 -13.77
CA THR A 372 -10.65 -10.73 -14.37
C THR A 372 -9.97 -11.93 -13.73
N ALA A 373 -10.72 -12.69 -12.91
CA ALA A 373 -10.18 -13.81 -12.13
C ALA A 373 -9.43 -14.85 -12.99
N SER A 374 -9.91 -15.16 -14.21
CA SER A 374 -9.24 -16.09 -15.12
C SER A 374 -7.91 -15.54 -15.68
N VAL A 375 -7.74 -14.23 -15.74
CA VAL A 375 -6.48 -13.57 -16.14
C VAL A 375 -5.51 -13.60 -14.98
N LEU A 376 -5.95 -13.21 -13.77
CA LEU A 376 -5.12 -13.24 -12.56
C LEU A 376 -4.56 -14.64 -12.27
N ALA A 377 -5.35 -15.69 -12.48
CA ALA A 377 -4.97 -17.07 -12.23
C ALA A 377 -3.97 -17.64 -13.26
N GLN A 378 -3.66 -16.93 -14.34
CA GLN A 378 -2.71 -17.41 -15.34
C GLN A 378 -1.29 -17.51 -14.77
N PRO A 379 -0.55 -18.60 -15.02
CA PRO A 379 0.81 -18.79 -14.50
C PRO A 379 1.79 -17.66 -14.86
N ARG A 380 1.56 -16.96 -15.97
CA ARG A 380 2.39 -15.85 -16.46
C ARG A 380 1.91 -14.46 -16.01
N TYR A 381 0.85 -14.38 -15.21
CA TYR A 381 0.37 -13.09 -14.72
C TYR A 381 1.46 -12.34 -13.93
N GLY A 382 1.58 -11.04 -14.19
CA GLY A 382 2.61 -10.18 -13.60
C GLY A 382 3.99 -10.28 -14.26
N CYS A 383 4.18 -11.11 -15.29
CA CYS A 383 5.47 -11.22 -15.98
C CYS A 383 5.81 -10.01 -16.86
N SER A 384 4.81 -9.26 -17.33
CA SER A 384 5.01 -8.17 -18.29
C SER A 384 5.83 -7.01 -17.71
N TYR A 385 5.76 -6.78 -16.40
CA TYR A 385 6.39 -5.64 -15.75
C TYR A 385 7.39 -6.06 -14.65
N THR A 386 7.57 -7.36 -14.43
CA THR A 386 8.58 -7.87 -13.49
C THR A 386 9.96 -7.85 -14.13
N ASP A 387 10.87 -7.12 -13.51
CA ASP A 387 12.29 -7.09 -13.90
C ASP A 387 13.15 -7.56 -12.71
N ASN A 388 13.75 -8.75 -12.88
CA ASN A 388 14.60 -9.36 -11.85
C ASN A 388 16.04 -8.82 -11.84
N THR A 389 16.34 -7.76 -12.61
CA THR A 389 17.64 -7.11 -12.60
C THR A 389 17.87 -6.41 -11.27
N VAL A 390 18.84 -6.89 -10.53
CA VAL A 390 19.19 -6.37 -9.20
C VAL A 390 20.40 -5.44 -9.31
N GLY A 391 20.22 -4.20 -8.83
CA GLY A 391 21.26 -3.18 -8.77
C GLY A 391 21.81 -2.97 -7.36
N VAL A 392 22.76 -2.04 -7.23
CA VAL A 392 23.42 -1.72 -5.96
C VAL A 392 22.48 -1.10 -4.94
N ASP A 393 21.49 -0.33 -5.40
CA ASP A 393 20.56 0.41 -4.57
C ASP A 393 19.33 -0.43 -4.13
N ASP A 394 19.18 -1.66 -4.63
CA ASP A 394 18.12 -2.55 -4.20
C ASP A 394 18.32 -3.03 -2.76
N THR A 395 17.21 -3.25 -2.07
CA THR A 395 17.21 -3.72 -0.68
C THR A 395 17.76 -5.14 -0.58
N ALA A 396 18.23 -5.53 0.60
CA ALA A 396 18.69 -6.90 0.87
C ALA A 396 17.57 -7.93 0.65
N THR A 397 16.32 -7.58 0.98
CA THR A 397 15.13 -8.42 0.77
C THR A 397 14.90 -8.66 -0.71
N VAL A 398 14.87 -7.60 -1.51
CA VAL A 398 14.74 -7.68 -2.97
C VAL A 398 15.85 -8.55 -3.54
N LYS A 399 17.12 -8.30 -3.19
CA LYS A 399 18.26 -9.11 -3.64
C LYS A 399 18.08 -10.60 -3.35
N THR A 400 17.56 -10.93 -2.17
CA THR A 400 17.31 -12.32 -1.77
C THR A 400 16.21 -12.96 -2.61
N TRP A 401 15.05 -12.30 -2.76
CA TRP A 401 13.91 -12.85 -3.48
C TRP A 401 14.09 -12.89 -4.99
N ARG A 402 14.84 -11.95 -5.56
CA ARG A 402 15.15 -11.91 -7.00
C ARG A 402 16.31 -12.82 -7.40
N ALA A 403 16.95 -13.50 -6.43
CA ALA A 403 17.98 -14.49 -6.74
C ALA A 403 17.41 -15.60 -7.64
N LYS A 404 18.20 -16.03 -8.62
CA LYS A 404 17.81 -17.06 -9.60
C LYS A 404 17.24 -18.31 -8.92
N GLY A 405 16.08 -18.74 -9.36
CA GLY A 405 15.41 -19.96 -8.87
C GLY A 405 14.62 -19.79 -7.55
N LYS A 406 14.53 -18.57 -7.01
CA LYS A 406 13.72 -18.30 -5.80
C LYS A 406 12.24 -18.11 -6.08
N LEU A 407 11.90 -17.62 -7.23
CA LEU A 407 10.52 -17.37 -7.66
C LEU A 407 10.22 -18.15 -8.94
N PRO A 408 8.94 -18.54 -9.15
CA PRO A 408 8.51 -19.16 -10.40
C PRO A 408 8.90 -18.29 -11.60
N ALA A 409 9.48 -18.91 -12.61
CA ALA A 409 9.95 -18.23 -13.80
C ALA A 409 8.80 -17.67 -14.66
N CYS A 410 9.11 -16.69 -15.49
CA CYS A 410 8.21 -16.11 -16.49
C CYS A 410 8.28 -16.82 -17.87
N ASN A 411 8.93 -17.97 -17.94
CA ASN A 411 9.18 -18.71 -19.19
C ASN A 411 7.94 -19.44 -19.70
#